data_efc7cf4d182c5a61eacf3fd678e27659
#
_entry.id   efc7cf4d182c5a61eacf3fd678e27659
#
_cell.length_a   1.000
_cell.length_b   1.000
_cell.length_c   1.000
_cell.angle_alpha   90.00
_cell.angle_beta   90.00
_cell.angle_gamma   90.00
#
_symmetry.space_group_name_H-M   'P 1'
#
loop_
_entity.id
_entity.type
_entity.pdbx_description
1 polymer ?
#
loop_
_entity_poly.entity_id
_entity_poly.type
_entity_poly.pdbx_seq_one_letter_code
_entity_poly.pdbx_strand_id
1 'polypeptide(L)'
;PFTRVIVELQTHTPLTQWQPLHIHHAASHVTGRVSLLEDNLAELVFDTPLWLADNDRLVLRDISARNTLAGARVVMLNPPRRGKRKPEYLQWLASLARAQSDADALSVHLERGAVNLADFAWARQLNGEGMRELLQQPGYIQAGYSLLNAPVAARWQRKILDTLVTYHEQHRDEPGPGRERLRRMALPMEDEALVL
;
A
#
# COMPACT_ATOMS: atom_id res chain seq x y z
N PRO A 1 -13.92 1.82 6.83
CA PRO A 1 -13.27 1.29 8.02
C PRO A 1 -12.27 0.18 7.63
N PHE A 2 -11.20 0.02 8.42
CA PHE A 2 -10.11 -0.90 8.17
C PHE A 2 -10.02 -1.93 9.29
N THR A 3 -9.71 -3.17 8.93
CA THR A 3 -9.46 -4.26 9.88
C THR A 3 -7.97 -4.53 10.05
N ARG A 4 -7.12 -3.97 9.20
CA ARG A 4 -5.67 -4.20 9.16
C ARG A 4 -4.94 -2.95 8.69
N VAL A 5 -3.87 -2.61 9.38
CA VAL A 5 -2.97 -1.50 9.02
C VAL A 5 -1.52 -1.86 9.32
N ILE A 6 -0.59 -1.27 8.57
CA ILE A 6 0.82 -1.26 8.95
C ILE A 6 1.08 0.00 9.76
N VAL A 7 1.83 -0.15 10.84
CA VAL A 7 2.24 0.93 11.72
C VAL A 7 3.74 0.92 11.95
N GLU A 8 4.28 2.08 12.24
CA GLU A 8 5.58 2.26 12.83
C GLU A 8 5.40 2.38 14.35
N LEU A 9 6.08 1.52 15.10
CA LEU A 9 5.99 1.44 16.55
C LEU A 9 7.03 2.33 17.23
N GLN A 10 6.60 2.98 18.30
CA GLN A 10 7.46 3.54 19.31
C GLN A 10 7.19 2.78 20.62
N THR A 11 8.00 1.75 20.86
CA THR A 11 7.77 0.83 21.98
C THR A 11 8.40 1.34 23.26
N HIS A 12 7.64 1.24 24.36
CA HIS A 12 8.13 1.44 25.73
C HIS A 12 8.44 0.11 26.40
N THR A 13 7.73 -0.94 25.97
CA THR A 13 7.88 -2.32 26.47
C THR A 13 7.93 -3.24 25.25
N PRO A 14 8.85 -4.22 25.19
CA PRO A 14 8.91 -5.18 24.10
C PRO A 14 7.57 -5.89 23.89
N LEU A 15 7.13 -5.95 22.63
CA LEU A 15 5.94 -6.67 22.21
C LEU A 15 6.32 -8.06 21.70
N THR A 16 5.39 -9.00 21.83
CA THR A 16 5.55 -10.35 21.29
C THR A 16 4.64 -10.56 20.08
N GLN A 17 5.01 -11.52 19.24
CA GLN A 17 4.23 -11.86 18.05
C GLN A 17 2.81 -12.33 18.43
N TRP A 18 1.81 -11.76 17.75
CA TRP A 18 0.38 -12.02 17.98
C TRP A 18 -0.14 -11.66 19.37
N GLN A 19 0.59 -10.82 20.09
CA GLN A 19 0.15 -10.32 21.39
C GLN A 19 -1.20 -9.62 21.25
N PRO A 20 -2.19 -9.96 22.13
CA PRO A 20 -3.46 -9.25 22.18
C PRO A 20 -3.27 -7.87 22.84
N LEU A 21 -3.95 -6.88 22.28
CA LEU A 21 -3.83 -5.48 22.68
C LEU A 21 -5.19 -4.80 22.73
N HIS A 22 -5.30 -3.78 23.57
CA HIS A 22 -6.25 -2.69 23.39
C HIS A 22 -5.58 -1.58 22.55
N ILE A 23 -6.27 -1.16 21.51
CA ILE A 23 -5.79 -0.18 20.54
C ILE A 23 -6.72 1.03 20.61
N HIS A 24 -6.15 2.17 20.98
CA HIS A 24 -6.87 3.42 21.16
C HIS A 24 -6.55 4.38 20.03
N HIS A 25 -7.58 4.96 19.44
CA HIS A 25 -7.52 6.03 18.44
C HIS A 25 -8.56 7.10 18.80
N ALA A 26 -8.09 8.29 19.15
CA ALA A 26 -8.94 9.37 19.62
C ALA A 26 -9.88 8.91 20.77
N ALA A 27 -11.19 9.05 20.60
CA ALA A 27 -12.18 8.59 21.57
C ALA A 27 -12.61 7.12 21.40
N SER A 28 -12.11 6.45 20.37
CA SER A 28 -12.44 5.05 20.05
C SER A 28 -11.37 4.10 20.57
N HIS A 29 -11.78 2.89 20.93
CA HIS A 29 -10.86 1.80 21.25
C HIS A 29 -11.41 0.48 20.72
N VAL A 30 -10.52 -0.39 20.31
CA VAL A 30 -10.83 -1.74 19.84
C VAL A 30 -9.81 -2.70 20.39
N THR A 31 -10.16 -3.98 20.44
CA THR A 31 -9.18 -5.04 20.65
C THR A 31 -8.59 -5.49 19.32
N GLY A 32 -7.41 -6.07 19.39
CA GLY A 32 -6.71 -6.58 18.21
C GLY A 32 -5.42 -7.29 18.60
N ARG A 33 -4.63 -7.59 17.59
CA ARG A 33 -3.34 -8.27 17.74
C ARG A 33 -2.27 -7.58 16.93
N VAL A 34 -1.03 -7.68 17.40
CA VAL A 34 0.14 -7.18 16.70
C VAL A 34 0.90 -8.32 16.04
N SER A 35 1.23 -8.16 14.76
CA SER A 35 2.17 -9.01 14.02
C SER A 35 3.43 -8.20 13.75
N LEU A 36 4.49 -8.49 14.47
CA LEU A 36 5.78 -7.83 14.31
C LEU A 36 6.37 -8.16 12.94
N LEU A 37 6.84 -7.16 12.23
CA LEU A 37 7.59 -7.25 11.00
C LEU A 37 9.08 -7.00 11.29
N GLU A 38 9.76 -6.25 10.45
CA GLU A 38 11.17 -5.92 10.62
C GLU A 38 11.33 -4.55 11.30
N ASP A 39 12.38 -4.37 12.06
CA ASP A 39 12.67 -3.15 12.83
C ASP A 39 11.50 -2.77 13.75
N ASN A 40 10.98 -1.55 13.58
CA ASN A 40 9.86 -1.00 14.32
C ASN A 40 8.53 -1.05 13.56
N LEU A 41 8.48 -1.78 12.44
CA LEU A 41 7.26 -1.97 11.65
C LEU A 41 6.45 -3.16 12.18
N ALA A 42 5.15 -2.98 12.23
CA ALA A 42 4.21 -4.02 12.62
C ALA A 42 2.89 -3.90 11.86
N GLU A 43 2.19 -5.02 11.76
CA GLU A 43 0.80 -5.05 11.33
C GLU A 43 -0.11 -5.14 12.56
N LEU A 44 -1.08 -4.27 12.63
CA LEU A 44 -2.18 -4.38 13.57
C LEU A 44 -3.39 -5.01 12.88
N VAL A 45 -3.96 -6.01 13.51
CA VAL A 45 -5.18 -6.69 13.06
C VAL A 45 -6.27 -6.40 14.10
N PHE A 46 -7.32 -5.71 13.70
CA PHE A 46 -8.40 -5.30 14.59
C PHE A 46 -9.53 -6.32 14.60
N ASP A 47 -10.09 -6.57 15.77
CA ASP A 47 -11.28 -7.44 15.92
C ASP A 47 -12.55 -6.75 15.39
N THR A 48 -12.60 -5.43 15.47
CA THR A 48 -13.68 -4.60 14.92
C THR A 48 -13.08 -3.53 14.00
N PRO A 49 -13.69 -3.25 12.83
CA PRO A 49 -13.16 -2.24 11.91
C PRO A 49 -13.05 -0.86 12.53
N LEU A 50 -11.98 -0.15 12.24
CA LEU A 50 -11.68 1.19 12.73
C LEU A 50 -11.49 2.16 11.55
N TRP A 51 -11.98 3.39 11.70
CA TRP A 51 -11.71 4.46 10.73
C TRP A 51 -10.37 5.11 11.04
N LEU A 52 -9.45 5.03 10.09
CA LEU A 52 -8.08 5.54 10.22
C LEU A 52 -7.64 6.22 8.91
N ALA A 53 -6.73 7.16 9.05
CA ALA A 53 -5.99 7.78 7.96
C ALA A 53 -4.49 7.49 8.09
N ASP A 54 -3.73 7.74 7.03
CA ASP A 54 -2.27 7.72 7.11
C ASP A 54 -1.79 8.77 8.13
N ASN A 55 -0.74 8.42 8.84
CA ASN A 55 -0.15 9.20 9.92
C ASN A 55 -1.00 9.33 11.20
N ASP A 56 -2.18 8.73 11.27
CA ASP A 56 -2.93 8.67 12.52
C ASP A 56 -2.09 8.01 13.63
N ARG A 57 -2.24 8.54 14.83
CA ARG A 57 -1.54 8.05 16.01
C ARG A 57 -2.44 7.16 16.84
N LEU A 58 -1.88 6.02 17.23
CA LEU A 58 -2.54 5.01 18.05
C LEU A 58 -1.78 4.83 19.35
N VAL A 59 -2.50 4.46 20.39
CA VAL A 59 -1.90 4.03 21.67
C VAL A 59 -2.22 2.57 21.88
N LEU A 60 -1.18 1.75 22.07
CA LEU A 60 -1.29 0.33 22.30
C LEU A 60 -1.13 0.05 23.79
N ARG A 61 -2.13 -0.61 24.36
CA ARG A 61 -2.18 -0.96 25.78
C ARG A 61 -2.29 -2.46 25.96
N ASP A 62 -1.90 -2.94 27.13
CA ASP A 62 -2.10 -4.34 27.50
C ASP A 62 -3.60 -4.71 27.51
N ILE A 63 -3.90 -5.99 27.49
CA ILE A 63 -5.29 -6.47 27.44
C ILE A 63 -6.11 -6.04 28.68
N SER A 64 -5.47 -5.72 29.78
CA SER A 64 -6.11 -5.16 30.96
C SER A 64 -6.34 -3.65 30.87
N ALA A 65 -5.83 -3.01 29.82
CA ALA A 65 -5.83 -1.57 29.57
C ALA A 65 -5.21 -0.73 30.72
N ARG A 66 -4.35 -1.35 31.53
CA ARG A 66 -3.69 -0.68 32.67
C ARG A 66 -2.38 -0.02 32.24
N ASN A 67 -1.62 -0.64 31.35
CA ASN A 67 -0.30 -0.18 30.97
C ASN A 67 -0.28 0.18 29.48
N THR A 68 0.34 1.32 29.16
CA THR A 68 0.70 1.68 27.78
C THR A 68 1.99 0.94 27.40
N LEU A 69 1.94 0.18 26.32
CA LEU A 69 3.04 -0.62 25.83
C LEU A 69 3.81 0.09 24.70
N ALA A 70 3.10 0.77 23.81
CA ALA A 70 3.69 1.46 22.68
C ALA A 70 2.78 2.58 22.17
N GLY A 71 3.39 3.57 21.52
CA GLY A 71 2.75 4.42 20.52
C GLY A 71 2.88 3.78 19.14
N ALA A 72 1.97 4.11 18.24
CA ALA A 72 2.03 3.67 16.86
C ALA A 72 1.58 4.79 15.92
N ARG A 73 2.19 4.87 14.74
CA ARG A 73 1.79 5.77 13.66
C ARG A 73 1.40 4.93 12.45
N VAL A 74 0.23 5.18 11.88
CA VAL A 74 -0.25 4.47 10.68
C VAL A 74 0.64 4.83 9.49
N VAL A 75 1.22 3.82 8.86
CA VAL A 75 2.07 3.93 7.67
C VAL A 75 1.30 3.52 6.41
N MET A 76 0.47 2.49 6.51
CA MET A 76 -0.28 1.97 5.38
C MET A 76 -1.62 1.39 5.82
N LEU A 77 -2.67 1.81 5.16
CA LEU A 77 -4.01 1.26 5.30
C LEU A 77 -4.17 0.03 4.41
N ASN A 78 -4.96 -0.94 4.87
CA ASN A 78 -5.35 -2.13 4.11
C ASN A 78 -4.19 -2.85 3.40
N PRO A 79 -3.16 -3.31 4.14
CA PRO A 79 -2.00 -3.96 3.54
C PRO A 79 -2.37 -5.29 2.87
N PRO A 80 -1.57 -5.77 1.90
CA PRO A 80 -1.81 -7.05 1.26
C PRO A 80 -1.78 -8.20 2.27
N ARG A 81 -2.63 -9.19 2.07
CA ARG A 81 -2.70 -10.35 2.98
C ARG A 81 -1.45 -11.22 2.95
N ARG A 82 -0.75 -11.28 1.82
CA ARG A 82 0.42 -12.14 1.59
C ARG A 82 1.63 -11.33 1.15
N GLY A 83 2.82 -11.87 1.36
CA GLY A 83 4.08 -11.29 0.85
C GLY A 83 4.67 -10.16 1.70
N LYS A 84 4.08 -9.81 2.83
CA LYS A 84 4.54 -8.70 3.70
C LYS A 84 5.94 -8.93 4.32
N ARG A 85 6.39 -10.17 4.40
CA ARG A 85 7.70 -10.53 4.98
C ARG A 85 8.80 -10.69 3.93
N LYS A 86 8.50 -10.45 2.65
CA LYS A 86 9.51 -10.45 1.60
C LYS A 86 10.45 -9.27 1.79
N PRO A 87 11.78 -9.43 1.68
CA PRO A 87 12.74 -8.37 1.92
C PRO A 87 12.47 -7.10 1.11
N GLU A 88 12.13 -7.25 -0.18
CA GLU A 88 11.81 -6.12 -1.05
C GLU A 88 10.56 -5.35 -0.60
N TYR A 89 9.56 -6.04 -0.03
CA TYR A 89 8.37 -5.39 0.51
C TYR A 89 8.68 -4.65 1.81
N LEU A 90 9.47 -5.23 2.69
CA LEU A 90 9.89 -4.62 3.96
C LEU A 90 10.75 -3.36 3.72
N GLN A 91 11.66 -3.40 2.75
CA GLN A 91 12.42 -2.23 2.33
C GLN A 91 11.53 -1.11 1.80
N TRP A 92 10.53 -1.46 0.99
CA TRP A 92 9.55 -0.52 0.49
C TRP A 92 8.71 0.10 1.62
N LEU A 93 8.22 -0.72 2.57
CA LEU A 93 7.50 -0.23 3.76
C LEU A 93 8.36 0.72 4.59
N ALA A 94 9.64 0.42 4.78
CA ALA A 94 10.56 1.29 5.49
C ALA A 94 10.73 2.63 4.75
N SER A 95 10.76 2.64 3.42
CA SER A 95 10.78 3.87 2.63
C SER A 95 9.49 4.66 2.79
N LEU A 96 8.34 3.99 2.80
CA LEU A 96 7.04 4.63 3.03
C LEU A 96 6.94 5.25 4.43
N ALA A 97 7.43 4.55 5.45
CA ALA A 97 7.47 5.06 6.83
C ALA A 97 8.33 6.31 6.97
N ARG A 98 9.38 6.45 6.16
CA ARG A 98 10.28 7.62 6.14
C ARG A 98 9.77 8.78 5.29
N ALA A 99 8.73 8.59 4.48
CA ALA A 99 8.16 9.65 3.65
C ALA A 99 7.67 10.81 4.55
N GLN A 100 8.12 12.03 4.26
CA GLN A 100 7.83 13.22 5.08
C GLN A 100 6.74 14.11 4.48
N SER A 101 6.40 13.90 3.20
CA SER A 101 5.40 14.66 2.48
C SER A 101 4.45 13.74 1.70
N ASP A 102 3.34 14.30 1.23
CA ASP A 102 2.42 13.57 0.36
C ASP A 102 3.06 13.22 -0.98
N ALA A 103 3.93 14.09 -1.50
CA ALA A 103 4.70 13.84 -2.71
C ALA A 103 5.69 12.67 -2.54
N ASP A 104 6.41 12.61 -1.40
CA ASP A 104 7.30 11.49 -1.10
C ASP A 104 6.51 10.19 -0.99
N ALA A 105 5.39 10.19 -0.27
CA ALA A 105 4.54 9.01 -0.13
C ALA A 105 3.99 8.53 -1.47
N LEU A 106 3.51 9.44 -2.31
CA LEU A 106 3.03 9.10 -3.65
C LEU A 106 4.13 8.49 -4.52
N SER A 107 5.33 9.08 -4.47
CA SER A 107 6.50 8.56 -5.19
C SER A 107 6.84 7.13 -4.76
N VAL A 108 6.84 6.86 -3.46
CA VAL A 108 7.09 5.51 -2.92
C VAL A 108 6.01 4.53 -3.34
N HIS A 109 4.73 4.92 -3.29
CA HIS A 109 3.64 4.07 -3.78
C HIS A 109 3.78 3.73 -5.27
N LEU A 110 4.16 4.71 -6.10
CA LEU A 110 4.34 4.53 -7.54
C LEU A 110 5.49 3.60 -7.92
N GLU A 111 6.47 3.37 -7.04
CA GLU A 111 7.54 2.39 -7.27
C GLU A 111 7.01 0.97 -7.45
N ARG A 112 5.89 0.65 -6.82
CA ARG A 112 5.26 -0.67 -6.88
C ARG A 112 4.27 -0.86 -8.01
N GLY A 113 3.79 0.20 -8.61
CA GLY A 113 2.82 0.13 -9.70
C GLY A 113 1.84 1.30 -9.69
N ALA A 114 0.66 1.06 -10.22
CA ALA A 114 -0.39 2.07 -10.27
C ALA A 114 -0.92 2.43 -8.89
N VAL A 115 -1.25 3.70 -8.72
CA VAL A 115 -1.87 4.24 -7.50
C VAL A 115 -3.29 4.68 -7.83
N ASN A 116 -4.27 4.23 -7.05
CA ASN A 116 -5.62 4.76 -7.08
C ASN A 116 -5.64 6.11 -6.36
N LEU A 117 -5.92 7.18 -7.11
CA LEU A 117 -5.87 8.54 -6.61
C LEU A 117 -6.97 8.85 -5.58
N ALA A 118 -8.15 8.22 -5.70
CA ALA A 118 -9.22 8.39 -4.74
C ALA A 118 -8.85 7.79 -3.37
N ASP A 119 -8.31 6.57 -3.38
CA ASP A 119 -7.83 5.89 -2.17
C ASP A 119 -6.68 6.65 -1.52
N PHE A 120 -5.72 7.13 -2.34
CA PHE A 120 -4.59 7.90 -1.86
C PHE A 120 -5.02 9.23 -1.23
N ALA A 121 -5.90 9.99 -1.91
CA ALA A 121 -6.42 11.25 -1.39
C ALA A 121 -7.19 11.04 -0.09
N TRP A 122 -8.00 9.98 -0.02
CA TRP A 122 -8.75 9.66 1.19
C TRP A 122 -7.81 9.29 2.34
N ALA A 123 -6.86 8.39 2.10
CA ALA A 123 -5.90 7.94 3.12
C ALA A 123 -5.09 9.10 3.72
N ARG A 124 -4.72 10.07 2.89
CA ARG A 124 -3.91 11.21 3.31
C ARG A 124 -4.73 12.48 3.60
N GLN A 125 -6.06 12.37 3.56
CA GLN A 125 -6.99 13.47 3.83
C GLN A 125 -6.74 14.70 2.94
N LEU A 126 -6.43 14.47 1.66
CA LEU A 126 -6.17 15.52 0.68
C LEU A 126 -7.47 16.02 0.06
N ASN A 127 -7.60 17.34 -0.04
CA ASN A 127 -8.65 17.97 -0.81
C ASN A 127 -8.29 18.08 -2.31
N GLY A 128 -9.22 18.59 -3.12
CA GLY A 128 -9.01 18.70 -4.56
C GLY A 128 -7.88 19.65 -4.97
N GLU A 129 -7.55 20.65 -4.15
CA GLU A 129 -6.44 21.58 -4.39
C GLU A 129 -5.10 20.87 -4.12
N GLY A 130 -4.95 20.23 -2.96
CA GLY A 130 -3.76 19.46 -2.62
C GLY A 130 -3.48 18.36 -3.64
N MET A 131 -4.52 17.69 -4.14
CA MET A 131 -4.36 16.69 -5.21
C MET A 131 -3.91 17.33 -6.53
N ARG A 132 -4.45 18.47 -6.92
CA ARG A 132 -4.01 19.17 -8.14
C ARG A 132 -2.55 19.59 -8.08
N GLU A 133 -2.11 20.14 -6.96
CA GLU A 133 -0.70 20.50 -6.75
C GLU A 133 0.22 19.27 -6.86
N LEU A 134 -0.18 18.18 -6.22
CA LEU A 134 0.58 16.94 -6.20
C LEU A 134 0.76 16.34 -7.61
N LEU A 135 -0.27 16.47 -8.46
CA LEU A 135 -0.28 15.89 -9.81
C LEU A 135 0.41 16.77 -10.87
N GLN A 136 0.87 17.97 -10.53
CA GLN A 136 1.60 18.85 -11.46
C GLN A 136 3.03 18.36 -11.75
N GLN A 137 3.51 17.32 -11.10
CA GLN A 137 4.84 16.76 -11.33
C GLN A 137 4.98 16.17 -12.74
N PRO A 138 6.08 16.45 -13.45
CA PRO A 138 6.32 15.87 -14.77
C PRO A 138 6.53 14.35 -14.68
N GLY A 139 6.13 13.62 -15.72
CA GLY A 139 6.34 12.18 -15.84
C GLY A 139 5.23 11.32 -15.21
N TYR A 140 4.16 11.93 -14.73
CA TYR A 140 2.95 11.21 -14.34
C TYR A 140 2.04 10.93 -15.54
N ILE A 141 1.50 9.72 -15.56
CA ILE A 141 0.54 9.26 -16.57
C ILE A 141 -0.75 8.91 -15.82
N GLN A 142 -1.81 9.63 -16.10
CA GLN A 142 -3.10 9.44 -15.45
C GLN A 142 -4.14 8.89 -16.42
N ALA A 143 -4.84 7.83 -15.99
CA ALA A 143 -6.01 7.28 -16.67
C ALA A 143 -7.14 7.13 -15.64
N GLY A 144 -8.18 7.97 -15.75
CA GLY A 144 -9.25 8.02 -14.74
C GLY A 144 -8.71 8.36 -13.34
N TYR A 145 -8.98 7.48 -12.37
CA TYR A 145 -8.47 7.61 -11.01
C TYR A 145 -7.12 6.92 -10.77
N SER A 146 -6.52 6.35 -11.80
CA SER A 146 -5.28 5.61 -11.67
C SER A 146 -4.10 6.43 -12.17
N LEU A 147 -3.00 6.39 -11.43
CA LEU A 147 -1.76 7.10 -11.72
C LEU A 147 -0.61 6.14 -11.88
N LEU A 148 0.22 6.37 -12.90
CA LEU A 148 1.50 5.72 -13.12
C LEU A 148 2.60 6.77 -13.25
N ASN A 149 3.84 6.38 -12.98
CA ASN A 149 5.00 7.14 -13.41
C ASN A 149 5.62 6.53 -14.69
N ALA A 150 6.42 7.32 -15.39
CA ALA A 150 7.05 6.91 -16.65
C ALA A 150 7.93 5.64 -16.51
N PRO A 151 8.75 5.44 -15.45
CA PRO A 151 9.53 4.22 -15.27
C PRO A 151 8.67 2.95 -15.15
N VAL A 152 7.55 3.02 -14.43
CA VAL A 152 6.62 1.88 -14.28
C VAL A 152 5.91 1.60 -15.59
N ALA A 153 5.45 2.64 -16.31
CA ALA A 153 4.85 2.50 -17.63
C ALA A 153 5.81 1.81 -18.62
N ALA A 154 7.09 2.22 -18.63
CA ALA A 154 8.10 1.59 -19.47
C ALA A 154 8.33 0.11 -19.13
N ARG A 155 8.33 -0.25 -17.85
CA ARG A 155 8.42 -1.67 -17.42
C ARG A 155 7.20 -2.47 -17.89
N TRP A 156 6.01 -1.90 -17.80
CA TRP A 156 4.78 -2.56 -18.25
C TRP A 156 4.78 -2.76 -19.76
N GLN A 157 5.16 -1.73 -20.54
CA GLN A 157 5.29 -1.84 -22.00
C GLN A 157 6.25 -2.97 -22.39
N ARG A 158 7.41 -3.05 -21.74
CA ARG A 158 8.39 -4.12 -22.02
C ARG A 158 7.78 -5.50 -21.70
N LYS A 159 7.12 -5.63 -20.56
CA LYS A 159 6.51 -6.90 -20.17
C LYS A 159 5.39 -7.35 -21.11
N ILE A 160 4.59 -6.40 -21.63
CA ILE A 160 3.57 -6.67 -22.64
C ILE A 160 4.22 -7.15 -23.94
N LEU A 161 5.28 -6.45 -24.42
CA LEU A 161 6.00 -6.83 -25.64
C LEU A 161 6.65 -8.21 -25.51
N ASP A 162 7.34 -8.49 -24.41
CA ASP A 162 7.96 -9.80 -24.16
C ASP A 162 6.90 -10.92 -24.12
N THR A 163 5.74 -10.65 -23.54
CA THR A 163 4.62 -11.59 -23.52
C THR A 163 4.08 -11.86 -24.95
N LEU A 164 3.97 -10.83 -25.77
CA LEU A 164 3.56 -10.96 -27.17
C LEU A 164 4.57 -11.78 -27.98
N VAL A 165 5.86 -11.49 -27.82
CA VAL A 165 6.92 -12.26 -28.50
C VAL A 165 6.81 -13.73 -28.14
N THR A 166 6.74 -14.05 -26.85
CA THR A 166 6.61 -15.43 -26.37
C THR A 166 5.34 -16.09 -26.91
N TYR A 167 4.23 -15.37 -26.96
CA TYR A 167 2.98 -15.87 -27.50
C TYR A 167 3.12 -16.24 -28.99
N HIS A 168 3.70 -15.35 -29.80
CA HIS A 168 3.89 -15.60 -31.25
C HIS A 168 4.90 -16.74 -31.55
N GLU A 169 5.90 -16.92 -30.71
CA GLU A 169 6.81 -18.08 -30.82
C GLU A 169 6.10 -19.41 -30.61
N GLN A 170 5.14 -19.45 -29.68
CA GLN A 170 4.37 -20.64 -29.32
C GLN A 170 3.16 -20.88 -30.23
N HIS A 171 2.62 -19.84 -30.87
CA HIS A 171 1.39 -19.85 -31.67
C HIS A 171 1.60 -19.17 -33.01
N ARG A 172 2.51 -19.71 -33.83
CA ARG A 172 2.98 -19.08 -35.08
C ARG A 172 1.89 -18.87 -36.11
N ASP A 173 0.86 -19.70 -36.10
CA ASP A 173 -0.22 -19.69 -37.09
C ASP A 173 -1.50 -19.01 -36.55
N GLU A 174 -1.46 -18.44 -35.34
CA GLU A 174 -2.59 -17.78 -34.75
C GLU A 174 -2.46 -16.25 -34.81
N PRO A 175 -3.57 -15.50 -34.98
CA PRO A 175 -3.58 -14.08 -34.72
C PRO A 175 -3.23 -13.82 -33.25
N GLY A 176 -2.63 -12.67 -32.96
CA GLY A 176 -2.26 -12.32 -31.59
C GLY A 176 -3.41 -12.41 -30.58
N PRO A 177 -3.11 -12.49 -29.27
CA PRO A 177 -4.13 -12.54 -28.26
C PRO A 177 -4.92 -11.22 -28.24
N GLY A 178 -6.22 -11.30 -27.98
CA GLY A 178 -7.04 -10.10 -27.74
C GLY A 178 -6.51 -9.29 -26.55
N ARG A 179 -6.84 -7.99 -26.51
CA ARG A 179 -6.30 -7.01 -25.53
C ARG A 179 -6.45 -7.51 -24.08
N GLU A 180 -7.65 -7.95 -23.70
CA GLU A 180 -7.92 -8.42 -22.34
C GLU A 180 -7.14 -9.70 -22.00
N ARG A 181 -6.99 -10.62 -22.94
CA ARG A 181 -6.17 -11.82 -22.74
C ARG A 181 -4.70 -11.46 -22.55
N LEU A 182 -4.19 -10.53 -23.36
CA LEU A 182 -2.81 -10.04 -23.26
C LEU A 182 -2.56 -9.37 -21.91
N ARG A 183 -3.47 -8.50 -21.45
CA ARG A 183 -3.39 -7.87 -20.14
C ARG A 183 -3.29 -8.93 -19.04
N ARG A 184 -4.19 -9.90 -19.02
CA ARG A 184 -4.17 -10.98 -18.01
C ARG A 184 -2.88 -11.82 -18.03
N MET A 185 -2.31 -12.02 -19.21
CA MET A 185 -1.04 -12.75 -19.36
C MET A 185 0.16 -11.92 -18.86
N ALA A 186 0.22 -10.66 -19.23
CA ALA A 186 1.37 -9.79 -18.95
C ALA A 186 1.26 -9.10 -17.58
N LEU A 187 0.09 -8.59 -17.21
CA LEU A 187 -0.18 -7.75 -16.05
C LEU A 187 -1.47 -8.18 -15.32
N PRO A 188 -1.52 -9.39 -14.76
CA PRO A 188 -2.75 -9.97 -14.24
C PRO A 188 -3.39 -9.22 -13.06
N MET A 189 -2.60 -8.41 -12.35
CA MET A 189 -3.04 -7.68 -11.15
C MET A 189 -3.39 -6.21 -11.42
N GLU A 190 -3.25 -5.76 -12.68
CA GLU A 190 -3.40 -4.36 -13.02
C GLU A 190 -4.76 -4.07 -13.69
N ASP A 191 -5.26 -2.84 -13.50
CA ASP A 191 -6.54 -2.41 -14.03
C ASP A 191 -6.51 -2.29 -15.55
N GLU A 192 -7.57 -2.72 -16.21
CA GLU A 192 -7.72 -2.65 -17.66
C GLU A 192 -7.58 -1.21 -18.20
N ALA A 193 -8.15 -0.24 -17.49
CA ALA A 193 -8.13 1.17 -17.90
C ALA A 193 -6.73 1.78 -18.01
N LEU A 194 -5.73 1.15 -17.34
CA LEU A 194 -4.34 1.62 -17.34
C LEU A 194 -3.47 0.98 -18.42
N VAL A 195 -3.88 -0.19 -18.90
CA VAL A 195 -3.06 -1.01 -19.81
C VAL A 195 -3.49 -0.78 -21.28
N LEU A 196 -4.61 -0.15 -21.47
CA LEU A 196 -5.26 0.08 -22.77
C LEU A 196 -5.24 1.54 -23.18
#